data_e3930bcee77ecb257c48d32e86923cb8
#
_entry.id   e3930bcee77ecb257c48d32e86923cb8
#
_cell.length_a   1.000
_cell.length_b   1.000
_cell.length_c   1.000
_cell.angle_alpha   90.00
_cell.angle_beta   90.00
_cell.angle_gamma   90.00
#
_symmetry.space_group_name_H-M   'P 1'
#
loop_
_entity.id
_entity.type
_entity.pdbx_description
1 polymer ?
#
loop_
_entity_poly.entity_id
_entity_poly.type
_entity_poly.pdbx_seq_one_letter_code
_entity_poly.pdbx_strand_id
1 'polypeptide(L)'
;MPLSVLIAGATGWTGAPLVEAVVAADDLELAGGIARRGGATFSAVDEALAATSADVFVDYTSAAVVRENVDAALAAGLHVVVGSSGLSEQDFSELDAAARAAGRGVIAAGNFSVLAATLLHAATVAAQHIEHWEVLDYGSFGKPDAPSGTSRELAERLADIRPPAPATHDADLIGPPEARGANVAGTRIHSLRLPSYSLSTEVVLATPHERLHIRHEAGTSAAPYIAGTLLAIRRVPEVSGVLRGLDRLLFG
;
A
#
# COMPACT_ATOMS: atom_id res chain seq x y z
N MET A 1 20.01 -14.15 14.35
CA MET A 1 19.74 -15.08 13.22
C MET A 1 19.01 -14.26 12.15
N PRO A 2 19.22 -14.51 10.85
CA PRO A 2 18.44 -13.87 9.79
C PRO A 2 16.95 -14.15 10.00
N LEU A 3 16.09 -13.18 9.62
CA LEU A 3 14.64 -13.40 9.59
C LEU A 3 14.29 -14.28 8.40
N SER A 4 13.55 -15.35 8.64
CA SER A 4 13.11 -16.29 7.61
C SER A 4 11.80 -15.81 6.99
N VAL A 5 11.77 -15.64 5.64
CA VAL A 5 10.71 -14.97 4.90
C VAL A 5 10.04 -15.92 3.90
N LEU A 6 8.71 -16.04 3.98
CA LEU A 6 7.88 -16.75 3.02
C LEU A 6 7.11 -15.74 2.16
N ILE A 7 7.20 -15.85 0.83
CA ILE A 7 6.64 -14.85 -0.10
C ILE A 7 5.55 -15.47 -0.97
N ALA A 8 4.31 -15.03 -0.78
CA ALA A 8 3.19 -15.35 -1.66
C ALA A 8 3.10 -14.34 -2.82
N GLY A 9 2.88 -14.86 -4.03
CA GLY A 9 2.99 -14.10 -5.27
C GLY A 9 4.43 -14.00 -5.79
N ALA A 10 5.32 -14.92 -5.40
CA ALA A 10 6.75 -14.92 -5.66
C ALA A 10 7.17 -14.80 -7.13
N THR A 11 6.31 -15.15 -8.09
CA THR A 11 6.56 -15.01 -9.54
C THR A 11 5.89 -13.78 -10.15
N GLY A 12 5.21 -12.96 -9.32
CA GLY A 12 4.52 -11.76 -9.75
C GLY A 12 5.45 -10.58 -10.03
N TRP A 13 4.87 -9.49 -10.52
CA TRP A 13 5.60 -8.26 -10.88
C TRP A 13 6.40 -7.66 -9.71
N THR A 14 5.85 -7.68 -8.49
CA THR A 14 6.55 -7.23 -7.27
C THR A 14 7.26 -8.39 -6.58
N GLY A 15 6.65 -9.58 -6.57
CA GLY A 15 7.17 -10.72 -5.83
C GLY A 15 8.50 -11.23 -6.36
N ALA A 16 8.71 -11.30 -7.67
CA ALA A 16 9.94 -11.82 -8.24
C ALA A 16 11.17 -10.96 -7.86
N PRO A 17 11.19 -9.63 -8.05
CA PRO A 17 12.31 -8.81 -7.59
C PRO A 17 12.45 -8.78 -6.04
N LEU A 18 11.35 -8.99 -5.29
CA LEU A 18 11.45 -9.12 -3.83
C LEU A 18 12.17 -10.41 -3.42
N VAL A 19 11.90 -11.55 -4.08
CA VAL A 19 12.62 -12.80 -3.85
C VAL A 19 14.13 -12.60 -4.05
N GLU A 20 14.51 -11.97 -5.17
CA GLU A 20 15.93 -11.66 -5.44
C GLU A 20 16.53 -10.76 -4.34
N ALA A 21 15.81 -9.76 -3.89
CA ALA A 21 16.27 -8.83 -2.85
C ALA A 21 16.40 -9.49 -1.47
N VAL A 22 15.48 -10.40 -1.11
CA VAL A 22 15.57 -11.17 0.14
C VAL A 22 16.78 -12.12 0.11
N VAL A 23 17.00 -12.81 -1.01
CA VAL A 23 18.18 -13.70 -1.18
C VAL A 23 19.51 -12.92 -1.14
N ALA A 24 19.52 -11.68 -1.59
CA ALA A 24 20.71 -10.81 -1.60
C ALA A 24 20.98 -10.11 -0.24
N ALA A 25 20.06 -10.19 0.72
CA ALA A 25 20.19 -9.51 2.00
C ALA A 25 20.87 -10.43 3.04
N ASP A 26 21.91 -9.95 3.73
CA ASP A 26 22.67 -10.74 4.72
C ASP A 26 21.86 -11.05 6.01
N ASP A 27 20.82 -10.29 6.29
CA ASP A 27 19.98 -10.35 7.48
C ASP A 27 18.61 -11.02 7.26
N LEU A 28 18.35 -11.51 6.04
CA LEU A 28 17.12 -12.21 5.68
C LEU A 28 17.44 -13.58 5.06
N GLU A 29 16.50 -14.51 5.17
CA GLU A 29 16.58 -15.84 4.57
C GLU A 29 15.26 -16.15 3.86
N LEU A 30 15.32 -16.62 2.61
CA LEU A 30 14.13 -17.04 1.88
C LEU A 30 13.70 -18.45 2.30
N ALA A 31 12.65 -18.59 3.10
CA ALA A 31 12.04 -19.88 3.44
C ALA A 31 11.36 -20.54 2.24
N GLY A 32 10.80 -19.74 1.33
CA GLY A 32 10.20 -20.22 0.10
C GLY A 32 9.37 -19.17 -0.61
N GLY A 33 9.09 -19.45 -1.88
CA GLY A 33 8.16 -18.67 -2.71
C GLY A 33 6.91 -19.47 -3.01
N ILE A 34 5.75 -18.81 -3.04
CA ILE A 34 4.46 -19.42 -3.37
C ILE A 34 3.92 -18.78 -4.64
N ALA A 35 3.56 -19.59 -5.64
CA ALA A 35 2.86 -19.13 -6.84
C ALA A 35 2.03 -20.27 -7.46
N ARG A 36 0.81 -19.93 -7.90
CA ARG A 36 -0.12 -20.90 -8.54
C ARG A 36 0.38 -21.43 -9.89
N ARG A 37 1.25 -20.70 -10.55
CA ARG A 37 1.81 -21.07 -11.88
C ARG A 37 3.32 -21.20 -11.72
N GLY A 38 3.87 -22.38 -11.73
CA GLY A 38 5.29 -22.75 -11.73
C GLY A 38 6.37 -21.69 -11.45
N GLY A 39 7.56 -22.08 -11.15
CA GLY A 39 8.69 -21.17 -10.87
C GLY A 39 8.81 -20.71 -9.41
N ALA A 40 7.97 -21.22 -8.52
CA ALA A 40 8.07 -21.01 -7.08
C ALA A 40 8.28 -22.37 -6.37
N THR A 41 8.67 -22.32 -5.09
CA THR A 41 8.91 -23.51 -4.27
C THR A 41 7.61 -24.26 -3.97
N PHE A 42 6.52 -23.53 -3.72
CA PHE A 42 5.20 -24.04 -3.35
C PHE A 42 4.09 -23.55 -4.26
N SER A 43 3.02 -24.33 -4.35
CA SER A 43 1.83 -23.99 -5.16
C SER A 43 0.69 -23.40 -4.33
N ALA A 44 0.69 -23.62 -3.02
CA ALA A 44 -0.34 -23.20 -2.07
C ALA A 44 0.26 -22.68 -0.76
N VAL A 45 -0.48 -21.78 -0.07
CA VAL A 45 -0.05 -21.20 1.20
C VAL A 45 0.01 -22.25 2.30
N ASP A 46 -1.03 -23.08 2.43
CA ASP A 46 -1.08 -24.12 3.47
C ASP A 46 0.06 -25.14 3.34
N GLU A 47 0.41 -25.51 2.11
CA GLU A 47 1.55 -26.39 1.82
C GLU A 47 2.86 -25.75 2.32
N ALA A 48 3.07 -24.48 2.03
CA ALA A 48 4.26 -23.75 2.42
C ALA A 48 4.35 -23.56 3.94
N LEU A 49 3.25 -23.21 4.59
CA LEU A 49 3.18 -23.04 6.05
C LEU A 49 3.45 -24.37 6.79
N ALA A 50 2.98 -25.49 6.25
CA ALA A 50 3.25 -26.81 6.83
C ALA A 50 4.69 -27.28 6.63
N ALA A 51 5.35 -26.85 5.56
CA ALA A 51 6.68 -27.31 5.16
C ALA A 51 7.83 -26.41 5.65
N THR A 52 7.55 -25.18 6.13
CA THR A 52 8.57 -24.21 6.52
C THR A 52 8.37 -23.69 7.94
N SER A 53 9.45 -23.16 8.52
CA SER A 53 9.43 -22.44 9.81
C SER A 53 9.81 -20.97 9.55
N ALA A 54 8.95 -20.24 8.85
CA ALA A 54 9.18 -18.83 8.56
C ALA A 54 8.82 -17.92 9.76
N ASP A 55 9.49 -16.77 9.85
CA ASP A 55 9.17 -15.70 10.82
C ASP A 55 8.17 -14.71 10.25
N VAL A 56 8.28 -14.41 8.95
CA VAL A 56 7.51 -13.40 8.26
C VAL A 56 6.88 -13.95 6.98
N PHE A 57 5.59 -13.73 6.82
CA PHE A 57 4.85 -13.98 5.58
C PHE A 57 4.62 -12.67 4.84
N VAL A 58 4.91 -12.64 3.54
CA VAL A 58 4.68 -11.48 2.67
C VAL A 58 3.64 -11.82 1.62
N ASP A 59 2.57 -11.02 1.49
CA ASP A 59 1.53 -11.21 0.49
C ASP A 59 1.58 -10.15 -0.63
N TYR A 60 1.90 -10.61 -1.84
CA TYR A 60 1.78 -9.89 -3.10
C TYR A 60 0.94 -10.69 -4.11
N THR A 61 -0.23 -11.17 -3.69
CA THR A 61 -1.11 -12.01 -4.50
C THR A 61 -2.23 -11.21 -5.19
N SER A 62 -3.44 -11.23 -4.65
CA SER A 62 -4.60 -10.52 -5.20
C SER A 62 -5.69 -10.31 -4.15
N ALA A 63 -6.60 -9.37 -4.44
CA ALA A 63 -7.77 -9.08 -3.61
C ALA A 63 -8.66 -10.29 -3.30
N ALA A 64 -8.65 -11.30 -4.17
CA ALA A 64 -9.51 -12.47 -4.01
C ALA A 64 -9.05 -13.46 -2.94
N VAL A 65 -7.76 -13.42 -2.55
CA VAL A 65 -7.17 -14.44 -1.64
C VAL A 65 -6.35 -13.84 -0.49
N VAL A 66 -6.08 -12.53 -0.50
CA VAL A 66 -5.23 -11.90 0.51
C VAL A 66 -5.74 -12.10 1.93
N ARG A 67 -7.06 -12.01 2.15
CA ARG A 67 -7.65 -12.20 3.48
C ARG A 67 -7.38 -13.62 4.00
N GLU A 68 -7.68 -14.62 3.21
CA GLU A 68 -7.45 -16.03 3.56
C GLU A 68 -5.96 -16.32 3.83
N ASN A 69 -5.08 -15.80 3.00
CA ASN A 69 -3.64 -15.96 3.17
C ASN A 69 -3.13 -15.35 4.49
N VAL A 70 -3.61 -14.13 4.83
CA VAL A 70 -3.21 -13.43 6.06
C VAL A 70 -3.72 -14.16 7.29
N ASP A 71 -4.99 -14.63 7.27
CA ASP A 71 -5.55 -15.41 8.37
C ASP A 71 -4.77 -16.71 8.60
N ALA A 72 -4.41 -17.44 7.53
CA ALA A 72 -3.61 -18.66 7.60
C ALA A 72 -2.19 -18.40 8.18
N ALA A 73 -1.53 -17.33 7.74
CA ALA A 73 -0.21 -16.96 8.23
C ALA A 73 -0.24 -16.56 9.72
N LEU A 74 -1.23 -15.78 10.15
CA LEU A 74 -1.40 -15.42 11.56
C LEU A 74 -1.71 -16.66 12.43
N ALA A 75 -2.57 -17.57 11.95
CA ALA A 75 -2.88 -18.81 12.64
C ALA A 75 -1.65 -19.73 12.78
N ALA A 76 -0.74 -19.70 11.80
CA ALA A 76 0.56 -20.38 11.86
C ALA A 76 1.60 -19.65 12.74
N GLY A 77 1.24 -18.48 13.29
CA GLY A 77 2.11 -17.72 14.20
C GLY A 77 3.19 -16.88 13.50
N LEU A 78 2.99 -16.49 12.25
CA LEU A 78 3.91 -15.61 11.51
C LEU A 78 3.54 -14.13 11.67
N HIS A 79 4.53 -13.25 11.57
CA HIS A 79 4.30 -11.85 11.29
C HIS A 79 3.93 -11.67 9.81
N VAL A 80 3.19 -10.62 9.45
CA VAL A 80 2.67 -10.50 8.09
C VAL A 80 2.95 -9.11 7.50
N VAL A 81 3.41 -9.09 6.24
CA VAL A 81 3.51 -7.87 5.41
C VAL A 81 2.55 -8.00 4.23
N VAL A 82 1.63 -7.06 4.08
CA VAL A 82 0.57 -7.10 3.06
C VAL A 82 0.77 -5.97 2.05
N GLY A 83 1.09 -6.34 0.81
CA GLY A 83 1.15 -5.44 -0.34
C GLY A 83 0.01 -5.65 -1.34
N SER A 84 -0.86 -6.63 -1.11
CA SER A 84 -2.06 -6.86 -1.92
C SER A 84 -3.19 -5.93 -1.50
N SER A 85 -3.94 -5.42 -2.47
CA SER A 85 -5.20 -4.71 -2.24
C SER A 85 -6.33 -5.69 -1.92
N GLY A 86 -7.45 -5.19 -1.38
CA GLY A 86 -8.69 -5.96 -1.23
C GLY A 86 -9.17 -6.15 0.20
N LEU A 87 -8.37 -5.78 1.21
CA LEU A 87 -8.82 -5.74 2.59
C LEU A 87 -9.69 -4.50 2.84
N SER A 88 -10.85 -4.71 3.48
CA SER A 88 -11.78 -3.67 3.92
C SER A 88 -11.39 -3.15 5.31
N GLU A 89 -12.02 -2.05 5.75
CA GLU A 89 -11.86 -1.54 7.13
C GLU A 89 -12.27 -2.59 8.19
N GLN A 90 -13.31 -3.37 7.90
CA GLN A 90 -13.72 -4.45 8.78
C GLN A 90 -12.65 -5.55 8.85
N ASP A 91 -12.08 -5.94 7.70
CA ASP A 91 -10.98 -6.90 7.66
C ASP A 91 -9.79 -6.43 8.50
N PHE A 92 -9.40 -5.16 8.38
CA PHE A 92 -8.31 -4.61 9.19
C PHE A 92 -8.60 -4.62 10.69
N SER A 93 -9.84 -4.35 11.11
CA SER A 93 -10.24 -4.41 12.51
C SER A 93 -10.16 -5.84 13.06
N GLU A 94 -10.65 -6.82 12.29
CA GLU A 94 -10.60 -8.24 12.67
C GLU A 94 -9.16 -8.78 12.70
N LEU A 95 -8.35 -8.41 11.72
CA LEU A 95 -6.93 -8.77 11.65
C LEU A 95 -6.12 -8.14 12.80
N ASP A 96 -6.44 -6.91 13.22
CA ASP A 96 -5.78 -6.27 14.37
C ASP A 96 -6.04 -7.08 15.65
N ALA A 97 -7.29 -7.47 15.88
CA ALA A 97 -7.66 -8.31 17.02
C ALA A 97 -6.96 -9.68 16.97
N ALA A 98 -6.93 -10.34 15.81
CA ALA A 98 -6.29 -11.63 15.62
C ALA A 98 -4.77 -11.55 15.80
N ALA A 99 -4.12 -10.55 15.22
CA ALA A 99 -2.69 -10.34 15.33
C ALA A 99 -2.26 -10.06 16.79
N ARG A 100 -3.01 -9.22 17.51
CA ARG A 100 -2.78 -8.97 18.95
C ARG A 100 -2.94 -10.23 19.78
N ALA A 101 -3.98 -11.02 19.53
CA ALA A 101 -4.21 -12.28 20.23
C ALA A 101 -3.09 -13.31 19.98
N ALA A 102 -2.53 -13.33 18.78
CA ALA A 102 -1.40 -14.18 18.40
C ALA A 102 -0.04 -13.61 18.87
N GLY A 103 0.05 -12.40 19.40
CA GLY A 103 1.31 -11.71 19.71
C GLY A 103 2.14 -11.43 18.44
N ARG A 104 1.48 -11.13 17.33
CA ARG A 104 2.12 -10.88 16.02
C ARG A 104 1.80 -9.48 15.50
N GLY A 105 2.65 -9.00 14.58
CA GLY A 105 2.45 -7.76 13.86
C GLY A 105 2.01 -8.00 12.43
N VAL A 106 1.20 -7.09 11.92
CA VAL A 106 0.84 -6.98 10.50
C VAL A 106 1.19 -5.57 10.03
N ILE A 107 1.94 -5.45 8.95
CA ILE A 107 2.16 -4.17 8.26
C ILE A 107 1.48 -4.26 6.90
N ALA A 108 0.49 -3.40 6.66
CA ALA A 108 -0.23 -3.33 5.40
C ALA A 108 -0.10 -1.92 4.80
N ALA A 109 0.28 -1.83 3.53
CA ALA A 109 0.37 -0.55 2.83
C ALA A 109 -0.12 -0.68 1.38
N GLY A 110 -0.89 0.30 0.93
CA GLY A 110 -1.31 0.40 -0.48
C GLY A 110 -0.14 0.72 -1.42
N ASN A 111 0.99 1.18 -0.86
CA ASN A 111 2.21 1.47 -1.61
C ASN A 111 3.44 1.36 -0.70
N PHE A 112 4.38 0.48 -1.05
CA PHE A 112 5.64 0.29 -0.32
C PHE A 112 6.79 1.17 -0.85
N SER A 113 6.53 2.15 -1.71
CA SER A 113 7.55 3.13 -2.08
C SER A 113 7.80 4.11 -0.94
N VAL A 114 9.05 4.21 -0.50
CA VAL A 114 9.47 5.18 0.52
C VAL A 114 9.15 6.62 0.10
N LEU A 115 9.31 6.94 -1.19
CA LEU A 115 8.98 8.28 -1.69
C LEU A 115 7.46 8.54 -1.74
N ALA A 116 6.64 7.52 -2.05
CA ALA A 116 5.19 7.64 -1.95
C ALA A 116 4.74 7.84 -0.50
N ALA A 117 5.33 7.12 0.45
CA ALA A 117 5.08 7.31 1.87
C ALA A 117 5.52 8.70 2.36
N THR A 118 6.64 9.21 1.83
CA THR A 118 7.10 10.59 2.12
C THR A 118 6.12 11.63 1.59
N LEU A 119 5.58 11.44 0.36
CA LEU A 119 4.53 12.31 -0.17
C LEU A 119 3.32 12.32 0.75
N LEU A 120 2.83 11.15 1.13
CA LEU A 120 1.66 11.00 2.01
C LEU A 120 1.89 11.72 3.34
N HIS A 121 3.03 11.49 3.99
CA HIS A 121 3.39 12.15 5.24
C HIS A 121 3.46 13.68 5.07
N ALA A 122 4.17 14.18 4.07
CA ALA A 122 4.29 15.61 3.83
C ALA A 122 2.92 16.27 3.54
N ALA A 123 2.06 15.59 2.79
CA ALA A 123 0.71 16.06 2.50
C ALA A 123 -0.16 16.14 3.78
N THR A 124 -0.10 15.12 4.65
CA THR A 124 -0.84 15.11 5.93
C THR A 124 -0.35 16.19 6.89
N VAL A 125 0.96 16.44 6.94
CA VAL A 125 1.53 17.57 7.71
C VAL A 125 1.02 18.90 7.17
N ALA A 126 1.03 19.11 5.85
CA ALA A 126 0.55 20.35 5.25
C ALA A 126 -0.97 20.54 5.46
N ALA A 127 -1.77 19.48 5.39
CA ALA A 127 -3.22 19.53 5.61
C ALA A 127 -3.63 19.96 7.02
N GLN A 128 -2.74 19.89 8.01
CA GLN A 128 -2.99 20.46 9.35
C GLN A 128 -3.18 22.00 9.31
N HIS A 129 -2.60 22.65 8.31
CA HIS A 129 -2.53 24.10 8.18
C HIS A 129 -3.23 24.65 6.95
N ILE A 130 -3.45 23.84 5.91
CA ILE A 130 -4.02 24.23 4.63
C ILE A 130 -5.33 23.45 4.44
N GLU A 131 -6.40 24.13 4.06
CA GLU A 131 -7.74 23.55 3.97
C GLU A 131 -8.24 23.34 2.54
N HIS A 132 -7.48 23.77 1.53
CA HIS A 132 -7.83 23.58 0.12
C HIS A 132 -6.81 22.66 -0.55
N TRP A 133 -7.27 21.55 -1.09
CA TRP A 133 -6.44 20.66 -1.92
C TRP A 133 -7.27 19.83 -2.89
N GLU A 134 -6.61 19.39 -3.94
CA GLU A 134 -7.10 18.39 -4.89
C GLU A 134 -5.96 17.42 -5.22
N VAL A 135 -6.31 16.21 -5.69
CA VAL A 135 -5.38 15.14 -6.02
C VAL A 135 -5.43 14.85 -7.52
N LEU A 136 -4.25 14.68 -8.14
CA LEU A 136 -4.12 14.18 -9.50
C LEU A 136 -3.53 12.76 -9.45
N ASP A 137 -4.20 11.83 -10.13
CA ASP A 137 -3.90 10.41 -10.17
C ASP A 137 -3.50 10.04 -11.60
N TYR A 138 -2.23 9.74 -11.81
CA TYR A 138 -1.70 9.38 -13.11
C TYR A 138 -1.45 7.88 -13.18
N GLY A 139 -1.89 7.25 -14.24
CA GLY A 139 -1.68 5.83 -14.47
C GLY A 139 -1.48 5.49 -15.95
N SER A 140 -0.99 4.27 -16.20
CA SER A 140 -0.84 3.75 -17.56
C SER A 140 -2.19 3.68 -18.27
N PHE A 141 -2.16 3.77 -19.59
CA PHE A 141 -3.34 3.81 -20.45
C PHE A 141 -4.34 2.66 -20.21
N GLY A 142 -3.85 1.46 -19.92
CA GLY A 142 -4.69 0.27 -19.68
C GLY A 142 -5.05 -0.01 -18.22
N LYS A 143 -4.68 0.86 -17.27
CA LYS A 143 -4.96 0.65 -15.85
C LYS A 143 -6.45 0.85 -15.55
N PRO A 144 -7.18 -0.20 -15.08
CA PRO A 144 -8.64 -0.14 -14.96
C PRO A 144 -9.14 0.60 -13.74
N ASP A 145 -8.36 0.65 -12.65
CA ASP A 145 -8.75 1.35 -11.42
C ASP A 145 -8.53 2.86 -11.57
N ALA A 146 -9.58 3.61 -11.32
CA ALA A 146 -9.60 5.07 -11.31
C ALA A 146 -10.61 5.56 -10.25
N PRO A 147 -10.14 6.25 -9.20
CA PRO A 147 -8.75 6.54 -8.85
C PRO A 147 -7.94 5.31 -8.44
N SER A 148 -6.61 5.41 -8.50
CA SER A 148 -5.70 4.36 -8.01
C SER A 148 -5.80 4.19 -6.49
N GLY A 149 -5.40 3.01 -5.98
CA GLY A 149 -5.35 2.74 -4.54
C GLY A 149 -4.53 3.77 -3.77
N THR A 150 -3.36 4.16 -4.29
CA THR A 150 -2.49 5.18 -3.68
C THR A 150 -3.18 6.54 -3.56
N SER A 151 -3.89 6.98 -4.60
CA SER A 151 -4.58 8.28 -4.59
C SER A 151 -5.82 8.26 -3.70
N ARG A 152 -6.51 7.11 -3.59
CA ARG A 152 -7.61 6.93 -2.62
C ARG A 152 -7.11 6.96 -1.19
N GLU A 153 -6.05 6.20 -0.87
CA GLU A 153 -5.41 6.22 0.45
C GLU A 153 -4.99 7.64 0.85
N LEU A 154 -4.37 8.40 -0.08
CA LEU A 154 -4.02 9.80 0.17
C LEU A 154 -5.24 10.66 0.53
N ALA A 155 -6.34 10.53 -0.23
CA ALA A 155 -7.56 11.30 0.03
C ALA A 155 -8.19 10.96 1.38
N GLU A 156 -8.27 9.69 1.72
CA GLU A 156 -8.77 9.19 3.01
C GLU A 156 -7.91 9.69 4.18
N ARG A 157 -6.59 9.61 4.04
CA ARG A 157 -5.64 10.09 5.06
C ARG A 157 -5.68 11.60 5.26
N LEU A 158 -5.90 12.37 4.21
CA LEU A 158 -6.11 13.82 4.31
C LEU A 158 -7.42 14.14 5.04
N ALA A 159 -8.48 13.38 4.77
CA ALA A 159 -9.77 13.53 5.44
C ALA A 159 -9.71 13.20 6.94
N ASP A 160 -8.85 12.26 7.36
CA ASP A 160 -8.59 11.95 8.77
C ASP A 160 -7.99 13.17 9.53
N ILE A 161 -7.27 14.04 8.82
CA ILE A 161 -6.69 15.27 9.41
C ILE A 161 -7.77 16.34 9.53
N ARG A 162 -8.47 16.63 8.41
CA ARG A 162 -9.61 17.53 8.33
C ARG A 162 -10.36 17.33 7.02
N PRO A 163 -11.67 17.63 6.97
CA PRO A 163 -12.34 17.73 5.69
C PRO A 163 -11.77 18.91 4.88
N PRO A 164 -11.59 18.78 3.56
CA PRO A 164 -11.20 19.93 2.72
C PRO A 164 -12.28 20.99 2.76
N ALA A 165 -11.87 22.27 2.67
CA ALA A 165 -12.82 23.37 2.55
C ALA A 165 -13.69 23.16 1.30
N PRO A 166 -15.02 23.41 1.41
CA PRO A 166 -15.93 23.20 0.29
C PRO A 166 -15.58 24.15 -0.86
N ALA A 167 -15.39 23.57 -2.03
CA ALA A 167 -15.41 24.32 -3.29
C ALA A 167 -16.87 24.58 -3.72
N THR A 168 -17.08 25.06 -4.93
CA THR A 168 -18.42 25.14 -5.52
C THR A 168 -19.14 23.79 -5.43
N HIS A 169 -20.35 23.78 -4.90
CA HIS A 169 -21.17 22.58 -4.84
C HIS A 169 -21.48 22.05 -6.24
N ASP A 170 -21.57 20.72 -6.38
CA ASP A 170 -21.84 20.08 -7.68
C ASP A 170 -23.14 20.59 -8.32
N ALA A 171 -24.14 20.95 -7.51
CA ALA A 171 -25.41 21.52 -7.98
C ALA A 171 -25.28 22.95 -8.55
N ASP A 172 -24.22 23.67 -8.19
CA ASP A 172 -23.96 25.05 -8.62
C ASP A 172 -22.95 25.13 -9.77
N LEU A 173 -22.48 23.99 -10.26
CA LEU A 173 -21.52 23.92 -11.37
C LEU A 173 -22.18 24.28 -12.69
N ILE A 174 -21.50 25.06 -13.50
CA ILE A 174 -21.85 25.29 -14.89
C ILE A 174 -21.10 24.28 -15.74
N GLY A 175 -21.74 23.19 -16.12
CA GLY A 175 -21.15 22.09 -16.89
C GLY A 175 -21.37 20.72 -16.21
N PRO A 176 -20.81 19.65 -16.77
CA PRO A 176 -20.97 18.31 -16.22
C PRO A 176 -20.22 18.17 -14.89
N PRO A 177 -20.86 17.70 -13.82
CA PRO A 177 -20.22 17.54 -12.50
C PRO A 177 -18.97 16.63 -12.54
N GLU A 178 -18.94 15.67 -13.47
CA GLU A 178 -17.84 14.75 -13.69
C GLU A 178 -16.52 15.47 -14.05
N ALA A 179 -16.60 16.69 -14.58
CA ALA A 179 -15.42 17.52 -14.86
C ALA A 179 -14.63 17.88 -13.58
N ARG A 180 -15.28 17.82 -12.41
CA ARG A 180 -14.64 18.04 -11.10
C ARG A 180 -14.01 16.77 -10.50
N GLY A 181 -13.91 15.70 -11.28
CA GLY A 181 -13.30 14.44 -10.84
C GLY A 181 -14.15 13.66 -9.84
N ALA A 182 -13.59 12.56 -9.33
CA ALA A 182 -14.22 11.74 -8.30
C ALA A 182 -14.14 12.41 -6.93
N ASN A 183 -15.16 12.23 -6.10
CA ASN A 183 -15.12 12.64 -4.69
C ASN A 183 -14.81 11.42 -3.82
N VAL A 184 -13.66 11.45 -3.14
CA VAL A 184 -13.26 10.41 -2.18
C VAL A 184 -13.01 11.08 -0.84
N ALA A 185 -13.81 10.74 0.15
CA ALA A 185 -13.73 11.32 1.50
C ALA A 185 -13.68 12.87 1.50
N GLY A 186 -14.42 13.51 0.59
CA GLY A 186 -14.46 14.97 0.42
C GLY A 186 -13.37 15.53 -0.52
N THR A 187 -12.31 14.80 -0.79
CA THR A 187 -11.23 15.20 -1.69
C THR A 187 -11.59 14.94 -3.15
N ARG A 188 -11.37 15.91 -4.02
CA ARG A 188 -11.48 15.74 -5.47
C ARG A 188 -10.24 15.06 -6.03
N ILE A 189 -10.44 13.97 -6.80
CA ILE A 189 -9.38 13.24 -7.48
C ILE A 189 -9.61 13.25 -8.97
N HIS A 190 -8.63 13.72 -9.74
CA HIS A 190 -8.64 13.76 -11.20
C HIS A 190 -7.73 12.67 -11.76
N SER A 191 -8.31 11.65 -12.38
CA SER A 191 -7.54 10.50 -12.89
C SER A 191 -7.19 10.66 -14.37
N LEU A 192 -5.89 10.61 -14.68
CA LEU A 192 -5.35 10.59 -16.04
C LEU A 192 -4.84 9.18 -16.37
N ARG A 193 -5.22 8.67 -17.54
CA ARG A 193 -4.80 7.35 -18.08
C ARG A 193 -4.24 7.54 -19.48
N LEU A 194 -2.91 7.72 -19.55
CA LEU A 194 -2.20 8.04 -20.79
C LEU A 194 -1.01 7.12 -21.01
N PRO A 195 -0.57 6.91 -22.29
CA PRO A 195 0.69 6.27 -22.56
C PRO A 195 1.85 6.98 -21.85
N SER A 196 2.91 6.26 -21.54
CA SER A 196 4.13 6.74 -20.87
C SER A 196 3.99 7.04 -19.35
N TYR A 197 2.79 7.08 -18.78
CA TYR A 197 2.63 7.04 -17.34
C TYR A 197 2.71 5.59 -16.83
N SER A 198 3.30 5.42 -15.66
CA SER A 198 3.25 4.15 -14.91
C SER A 198 2.28 4.31 -13.73
N LEU A 199 2.76 4.90 -12.66
CA LEU A 199 1.98 5.28 -11.50
C LEU A 199 2.59 6.56 -10.93
N SER A 200 1.78 7.62 -10.85
CA SER A 200 2.18 8.88 -10.21
C SER A 200 1.00 9.46 -9.47
N THR A 201 1.28 10.14 -8.38
CA THR A 201 0.27 10.84 -7.57
C THR A 201 0.80 12.23 -7.25
N GLU A 202 -0.04 13.22 -7.37
CA GLU A 202 0.25 14.59 -7.01
C GLU A 202 -0.88 15.13 -6.13
N VAL A 203 -0.51 15.83 -5.05
CA VAL A 203 -1.44 16.64 -4.29
C VAL A 203 -1.08 18.11 -4.49
N VAL A 204 -2.07 18.91 -4.81
CA VAL A 204 -1.96 20.36 -4.91
C VAL A 204 -2.69 20.96 -3.72
N LEU A 205 -1.94 21.59 -2.81
CA LEU A 205 -2.49 22.33 -1.68
C LEU A 205 -2.39 23.83 -1.99
N ALA A 206 -3.39 24.61 -1.60
CA ALA A 206 -3.45 26.02 -1.99
C ALA A 206 -3.96 26.92 -0.87
N THR A 207 -3.41 28.13 -0.84
CA THR A 207 -3.98 29.30 -0.15
C THR A 207 -4.39 30.35 -1.21
N PRO A 208 -5.03 31.46 -0.86
CA PRO A 208 -5.36 32.51 -1.83
C PRO A 208 -4.14 33.07 -2.58
N HIS A 209 -2.92 32.90 -2.06
CA HIS A 209 -1.74 33.60 -2.58
C HIS A 209 -0.64 32.66 -3.08
N GLU A 210 -0.68 31.37 -2.73
CA GLU A 210 0.38 30.41 -3.07
C GLU A 210 -0.17 28.99 -3.21
N ARG A 211 0.62 28.12 -3.82
CA ARG A 211 0.34 26.69 -3.99
C ARG A 211 1.57 25.85 -3.66
N LEU A 212 1.33 24.72 -3.04
CA LEU A 212 2.32 23.67 -2.83
C LEU A 212 1.93 22.45 -3.67
N HIS A 213 2.85 21.97 -4.48
CA HIS A 213 2.72 20.74 -5.24
C HIS A 213 3.66 19.69 -4.64
N ILE A 214 3.10 18.55 -4.24
CA ILE A 214 3.90 17.40 -3.83
C ILE A 214 3.57 16.27 -4.79
N ARG A 215 4.55 15.85 -5.59
CA ARG A 215 4.37 14.85 -6.63
C ARG A 215 5.37 13.71 -6.47
N HIS A 216 4.87 12.49 -6.58
CA HIS A 216 5.63 11.26 -6.68
C HIS A 216 5.41 10.63 -8.05
N GLU A 217 6.48 10.23 -8.71
CA GLU A 217 6.46 9.50 -9.97
C GLU A 217 7.19 8.17 -9.79
N ALA A 218 6.46 7.07 -9.88
CA ALA A 218 7.08 5.76 -9.95
C ALA A 218 7.58 5.48 -11.37
N GLY A 219 8.72 4.83 -11.46
CA GLY A 219 9.22 4.27 -12.73
C GLY A 219 8.36 3.10 -13.21
N THR A 220 8.79 2.45 -14.29
CA THR A 220 8.08 1.33 -14.91
C THR A 220 8.34 -0.03 -14.25
N SER A 221 9.24 -0.09 -13.27
CA SER A 221 9.61 -1.33 -12.56
C SER A 221 9.04 -1.38 -11.14
N ALA A 222 9.06 -2.57 -10.52
CA ALA A 222 8.70 -2.75 -9.12
C ALA A 222 9.78 -2.32 -8.13
N ALA A 223 10.97 -1.93 -8.57
CA ALA A 223 12.10 -1.57 -7.72
C ALA A 223 11.77 -0.55 -6.61
N PRO A 224 10.95 0.50 -6.82
CA PRO A 224 10.57 1.42 -5.76
C PRO A 224 9.89 0.78 -4.54
N TYR A 225 9.19 -0.34 -4.74
CA TYR A 225 8.46 -1.03 -3.66
C TYR A 225 9.34 -1.96 -2.82
N ILE A 226 10.48 -2.40 -3.38
CA ILE A 226 11.33 -3.41 -2.74
C ILE A 226 11.96 -2.88 -1.45
N ALA A 227 12.53 -1.68 -1.48
CA ALA A 227 13.20 -1.10 -0.30
C ALA A 227 12.24 -0.95 0.89
N GLY A 228 11.03 -0.46 0.67
CA GLY A 228 10.03 -0.32 1.73
C GLY A 228 9.47 -1.66 2.20
N THR A 229 9.33 -2.66 1.31
CA THR A 229 8.94 -4.01 1.71
C THR A 229 10.00 -4.66 2.58
N LEU A 230 11.29 -4.56 2.22
CA LEU A 230 12.39 -5.06 3.04
C LEU A 230 12.43 -4.37 4.41
N LEU A 231 12.17 -3.07 4.45
CA LEU A 231 12.04 -2.34 5.72
C LEU A 231 10.87 -2.88 6.55
N ALA A 232 9.70 -3.08 5.95
CA ALA A 232 8.55 -3.64 6.64
C ALA A 232 8.80 -5.07 7.17
N ILE A 233 9.46 -5.93 6.40
CA ILE A 233 9.87 -7.28 6.83
C ILE A 233 10.72 -7.19 8.10
N ARG A 234 11.70 -6.29 8.15
CA ARG A 234 12.61 -6.13 9.31
C ARG A 234 11.89 -5.58 10.54
N ARG A 235 10.88 -4.74 10.34
CA ARG A 235 10.20 -4.01 11.42
C ARG A 235 8.92 -4.68 11.90
N VAL A 236 8.30 -5.55 11.12
CA VAL A 236 7.04 -6.19 11.49
C VAL A 236 7.10 -7.00 12.80
N PRO A 237 8.23 -7.62 13.21
CA PRO A 237 8.32 -8.25 14.53
C PRO A 237 8.20 -7.29 15.72
N GLU A 238 8.43 -5.99 15.51
CA GLU A 238 8.31 -4.95 16.55
C GLU A 238 6.88 -4.40 16.66
N VAL A 239 6.00 -4.75 15.71
CA VAL A 239 4.61 -4.27 15.66
C VAL A 239 3.71 -5.20 16.46
N SER A 240 2.74 -4.64 17.18
CA SER A 240 1.66 -5.38 17.84
C SER A 240 0.33 -5.01 17.19
N GLY A 241 -0.36 -6.00 16.60
CA GLY A 241 -1.57 -5.76 15.83
C GLY A 241 -1.28 -5.26 14.42
N VAL A 242 -2.17 -4.44 13.84
CA VAL A 242 -2.07 -3.94 12.47
C VAL A 242 -1.54 -2.50 12.43
N LEU A 243 -0.47 -2.29 11.68
CA LEU A 243 0.02 -0.96 11.29
C LEU A 243 -0.31 -0.73 9.82
N ARG A 244 -1.10 0.30 9.52
CA ARG A 244 -1.51 0.67 8.15
C ARG A 244 -0.73 1.88 7.67
N GLY A 245 -0.13 1.73 6.49
CA GLY A 245 0.66 2.76 5.82
C GLY A 245 2.15 2.66 6.13
N LEU A 246 2.98 2.72 5.09
CA LEU A 246 4.44 2.74 5.23
C LEU A 246 4.92 4.06 5.87
N ASP A 247 4.18 5.14 5.69
CA ASP A 247 4.46 6.45 6.31
C ASP A 247 4.48 6.36 7.83
N ARG A 248 3.54 5.62 8.43
CA ARG A 248 3.50 5.41 9.90
C ARG A 248 4.69 4.60 10.40
N LEU A 249 5.21 3.70 9.58
CA LEU A 249 6.42 2.95 9.92
C LEU A 249 7.68 3.83 9.86
N LEU A 250 7.71 4.80 8.94
CA LEU A 250 8.87 5.67 8.70
C LEU A 250 8.93 6.87 9.64
N PHE A 251 7.77 7.45 9.95
CA PHE A 251 7.69 8.76 10.59
C PHE A 251 6.96 8.74 11.96
N GLY A 252 6.40 7.62 12.37
CA GLY A 252 5.78 7.42 13.68
C GLY A 252 4.29 7.57 13.65
#